data_4df226a1e9c91a4251823ac515323f0b
#
_entry.id   4df226a1e9c91a4251823ac515323f0b
#
_cell.length_a   1.000
_cell.length_b   1.000
_cell.length_c   1.000
_cell.angle_alpha   90.00
_cell.angle_beta   90.00
_cell.angle_gamma   90.00
#
_symmetry.space_group_name_H-M   'P 1'
#
loop_
_entity.id
_entity.type
_entity.pdbx_description
1 polymer ?
#
loop_
_entity_poly.entity_id
_entity_poly.type
_entity_poly.pdbx_seq_one_letter_code
_entity_poly.pdbx_strand_id
1 'polypeptide(L)'
;REYLDQQLEGLKGAVSRLANKLQRRLQAKQNRTWKFDLEEGLLDTSKLPRIIMDPFNSLSCKKEKDIEFKDTLVTILIDNSGSMRGKPISVAAICADILSRTLERCMVKVEILGFTTKHWKGGSSREKWMKNNKPVLPGRLNDLRHIIYKSADTQWRQAKNNMGLMLKEGLLKENIDGEALKWAFNKMNKRKEDRKILMVISDGAPVDDSTLSTNTSDYLETNLKKTVKWIESKSNIELLAIGIGHDVTRYYN
;
A
#
# COMPACT_ATOMS: atom_id res chain seq x y z
N ARG A 1 -3.77 11.89 18.79
CA ARG A 1 -3.93 12.67 17.52
C ARG A 1 -3.31 14.05 17.65
N GLU A 2 -3.52 14.76 18.74
CA GLU A 2 -2.95 16.11 18.97
C GLU A 2 -1.43 16.16 18.75
N TYR A 3 -0.69 15.17 19.27
CA TYR A 3 0.74 15.05 19.01
C TYR A 3 1.10 14.98 17.54
N LEU A 4 0.37 14.19 16.75
CA LEU A 4 0.58 14.11 15.29
C LEU A 4 0.22 15.44 14.61
N ASP A 5 -0.84 16.10 15.02
CA ASP A 5 -1.26 17.38 14.45
C ASP A 5 -0.22 18.47 14.73
N GLN A 6 0.38 18.48 15.90
CA GLN A 6 1.47 19.39 16.27
C GLN A 6 2.73 19.15 15.43
N GLN A 7 3.13 17.91 15.21
CA GLN A 7 4.26 17.56 14.34
C GLN A 7 3.99 17.91 12.87
N LEU A 8 2.76 17.72 12.41
CA LEU A 8 2.35 18.04 11.03
C LEU A 8 2.22 19.53 10.77
N GLU A 9 2.07 20.34 11.81
CA GLU A 9 1.90 21.80 11.66
C GLU A 9 3.12 22.45 11.00
N GLY A 10 4.31 22.07 11.41
CA GLY A 10 5.57 22.51 10.79
C GLY A 10 5.77 22.03 9.35
N LEU A 11 5.07 20.97 8.93
CA LEU A 11 5.23 20.35 7.62
C LEU A 11 4.15 20.74 6.60
N LYS A 12 3.14 21.55 6.97
CA LYS A 12 2.01 21.92 6.10
C LYS A 12 2.45 22.48 4.74
N GLY A 13 3.46 23.34 4.72
CA GLY A 13 4.00 23.92 3.49
C GLY A 13 4.73 22.91 2.59
N ALA A 14 5.45 21.95 3.19
CA ALA A 14 6.13 20.88 2.46
C ALA A 14 5.12 19.91 1.86
N VAL A 15 4.08 19.55 2.61
CA VAL A 15 2.97 18.68 2.15
C VAL A 15 2.27 19.29 0.93
N SER A 16 1.94 20.60 0.98
CA SER A 16 1.28 21.27 -0.14
C SER A 16 2.15 21.30 -1.40
N ARG A 17 3.45 21.56 -1.24
CA ARG A 17 4.41 21.53 -2.37
C ARG A 17 4.56 20.14 -2.95
N LEU A 18 4.65 19.12 -2.11
CA LEU A 18 4.72 17.71 -2.54
C LEU A 18 3.45 17.30 -3.27
N ALA A 19 2.28 17.65 -2.74
CA ALA A 19 0.99 17.38 -3.35
C ALA A 19 0.90 17.99 -4.75
N ASN A 20 1.25 19.27 -4.89
CA ASN A 20 1.21 19.97 -6.18
C ASN A 20 2.21 19.35 -7.19
N LYS A 21 3.41 18.98 -6.74
CA LYS A 21 4.43 18.34 -7.58
C LYS A 21 3.96 16.94 -8.04
N LEU A 22 3.38 16.17 -7.13
CA LEU A 22 2.85 14.84 -7.43
C LEU A 22 1.67 14.93 -8.40
N GLN A 23 0.73 15.84 -8.14
CA GLN A 23 -0.42 16.08 -9.00
C GLN A 23 0.02 16.45 -10.43
N ARG A 24 0.98 17.37 -10.58
CA ARG A 24 1.52 17.74 -11.91
C ARG A 24 2.16 16.53 -12.61
N ARG A 25 2.93 15.69 -11.89
CA ARG A 25 3.54 14.48 -12.47
C ARG A 25 2.51 13.44 -12.87
N LEU A 26 1.46 13.27 -12.07
CA LEU A 26 0.38 12.36 -12.37
C LEU A 26 -0.43 12.84 -13.58
N GLN A 27 -0.74 14.13 -13.65
CA GLN A 27 -1.41 14.73 -14.80
C GLN A 27 -0.56 14.66 -16.08
N ALA A 28 0.76 14.90 -15.96
CA ALA A 28 1.67 14.79 -17.11
C ALA A 28 1.83 13.36 -17.65
N LYS A 29 1.59 12.34 -16.83
CA LYS A 29 1.58 10.92 -17.24
C LYS A 29 0.21 10.44 -17.74
N GLN A 30 -0.80 11.30 -17.77
CA GLN A 30 -2.05 10.97 -18.44
C GLN A 30 -1.77 10.75 -19.91
N ASN A 31 -1.79 9.49 -20.32
CA ASN A 31 -1.77 9.16 -21.74
C ASN A 31 -3.07 9.69 -22.34
N ARG A 32 -2.96 10.78 -23.11
CA ARG A 32 -4.07 11.30 -23.88
C ARG A 32 -4.45 10.24 -24.89
N THR A 33 -5.61 9.63 -24.71
CA THR A 33 -6.19 8.75 -25.71
C THR A 33 -7.14 9.54 -26.58
N TRP A 34 -7.07 9.26 -27.87
CA TRP A 34 -7.99 9.83 -28.84
C TRP A 34 -9.15 8.87 -29.07
N LYS A 35 -10.35 9.39 -29.01
CA LYS A 35 -11.52 8.70 -29.55
C LYS A 35 -11.64 9.10 -31.00
N PHE A 36 -11.54 8.14 -31.90
CA PHE A 36 -11.61 8.31 -33.34
C PHE A 36 -13.01 8.04 -33.85
N ASP A 37 -13.22 8.28 -35.13
CA ASP A 37 -14.47 7.99 -35.86
C ASP A 37 -15.69 8.71 -35.22
N LEU A 38 -15.55 10.03 -35.04
CA LEU A 38 -16.60 10.91 -34.55
C LEU A 38 -17.10 11.84 -35.64
N GLU A 39 -18.37 12.23 -35.53
CA GLU A 39 -18.98 13.24 -36.42
C GLU A 39 -18.50 14.65 -36.09
N GLU A 40 -18.18 14.91 -34.83
CA GLU A 40 -17.74 16.23 -34.33
C GLU A 40 -16.41 16.14 -33.58
N GLY A 41 -15.53 17.14 -33.73
CA GLY A 41 -14.27 17.24 -33.03
C GLY A 41 -13.14 17.82 -33.89
N LEU A 42 -11.91 17.46 -33.56
CA LEU A 42 -10.71 17.80 -34.34
C LEU A 42 -10.62 16.86 -35.55
N LEU A 43 -10.38 17.42 -36.69
CA LEU A 43 -10.22 16.64 -37.93
C LEU A 43 -9.00 15.70 -37.82
N ASP A 44 -9.21 14.44 -38.09
CA ASP A 44 -8.11 13.47 -38.22
C ASP A 44 -7.52 13.51 -39.63
N THR A 45 -6.36 14.13 -39.76
CA THR A 45 -5.67 14.32 -41.05
C THR A 45 -5.31 12.99 -41.72
N SER A 46 -5.20 11.88 -40.99
CA SER A 46 -4.96 10.56 -41.58
C SER A 46 -6.17 10.02 -42.35
N LYS A 47 -7.36 10.58 -42.11
CA LYS A 47 -8.63 10.16 -42.74
C LYS A 47 -9.14 11.12 -43.84
N LEU A 48 -8.33 12.10 -44.21
CA LEU A 48 -8.68 13.02 -45.34
C LEU A 48 -9.12 12.32 -46.62
N PRO A 49 -8.52 11.22 -47.06
CA PRO A 49 -9.00 10.51 -48.27
C PRO A 49 -10.45 10.03 -48.13
N ARG A 50 -10.91 9.67 -46.94
CA ARG A 50 -12.27 9.22 -46.68
C ARG A 50 -13.29 10.33 -46.83
N ILE A 51 -12.96 11.55 -46.43
CA ILE A 51 -13.81 12.74 -46.61
C ILE A 51 -14.01 13.07 -48.08
N ILE A 52 -12.97 12.88 -48.91
CA ILE A 52 -13.02 13.14 -50.33
C ILE A 52 -13.89 12.10 -51.04
N MET A 53 -13.86 10.85 -50.57
CA MET A 53 -14.64 9.76 -51.20
C MET A 53 -16.11 9.76 -50.76
N ASP A 54 -16.42 10.09 -49.52
CA ASP A 54 -17.78 10.14 -49.00
C ASP A 54 -17.96 11.33 -48.02
N PRO A 55 -18.31 12.52 -48.55
CA PRO A 55 -18.45 13.74 -47.77
C PRO A 55 -19.60 13.70 -46.74
N PHE A 56 -20.64 12.87 -47.00
CA PHE A 56 -21.85 12.84 -46.16
C PHE A 56 -21.75 11.89 -44.96
N ASN A 57 -20.85 10.91 -44.96
CA ASN A 57 -20.63 9.94 -43.89
C ASN A 57 -19.22 10.02 -43.30
N SER A 58 -18.62 11.18 -43.28
CA SER A 58 -17.26 11.35 -42.84
C SER A 58 -17.15 11.29 -41.31
N LEU A 59 -17.13 10.09 -40.75
CA LEU A 59 -16.66 9.85 -39.37
C LEU A 59 -15.13 10.09 -39.30
N SER A 60 -14.72 11.34 -39.47
CA SER A 60 -13.31 11.72 -39.65
C SER A 60 -12.78 12.64 -38.57
N CYS A 61 -13.57 12.85 -37.52
CA CYS A 61 -13.15 13.64 -36.37
C CYS A 61 -12.64 12.76 -35.26
N LYS A 62 -11.74 13.32 -34.47
CA LYS A 62 -11.20 12.74 -33.23
C LYS A 62 -11.38 13.71 -32.10
N LYS A 63 -11.66 13.19 -30.89
CA LYS A 63 -11.78 13.95 -29.66
C LYS A 63 -10.83 13.40 -28.63
N GLU A 64 -10.17 14.28 -27.93
CA GLU A 64 -9.32 13.90 -26.80
C GLU A 64 -10.20 13.34 -25.68
N LYS A 65 -9.88 12.13 -25.25
CA LYS A 65 -10.54 11.48 -24.10
C LYS A 65 -9.62 11.59 -22.91
N ASP A 66 -10.03 12.35 -21.92
CA ASP A 66 -9.36 12.35 -20.61
C ASP A 66 -9.52 10.96 -19.99
N ILE A 67 -8.41 10.26 -19.76
CA ILE A 67 -8.42 9.06 -18.96
C ILE A 67 -8.53 9.53 -17.52
N GLU A 68 -9.66 9.28 -16.90
CA GLU A 68 -9.83 9.54 -15.48
C GLU A 68 -8.83 8.72 -14.68
N PHE A 69 -7.97 9.39 -13.92
CA PHE A 69 -6.95 8.78 -13.04
C PHE A 69 -7.57 8.04 -11.82
N LYS A 70 -8.87 7.76 -11.89
CA LYS A 70 -9.69 7.26 -10.77
C LYS A 70 -9.41 5.82 -10.37
N ASP A 71 -8.66 5.06 -11.17
CA ASP A 71 -8.49 3.62 -10.99
C ASP A 71 -7.16 3.22 -10.34
N THR A 72 -6.58 4.08 -9.52
CA THR A 72 -5.37 3.74 -8.77
C THR A 72 -5.67 3.55 -7.29
N LEU A 73 -5.25 2.41 -6.75
CA LEU A 73 -5.27 2.11 -5.32
C LEU A 73 -3.85 2.05 -4.78
N VAL A 74 -3.58 2.81 -3.72
CA VAL A 74 -2.34 2.72 -2.94
C VAL A 74 -2.68 2.16 -1.57
N THR A 75 -2.14 1.00 -1.23
CA THR A 75 -2.25 0.41 0.10
C THR A 75 -0.94 0.59 0.83
N ILE A 76 -0.97 1.27 1.98
CA ILE A 76 0.18 1.48 2.86
C ILE A 76 0.07 0.47 3.99
N LEU A 77 1.00 -0.47 4.04
CA LEU A 77 1.10 -1.50 5.07
C LEU A 77 2.20 -1.11 6.05
N ILE A 78 1.83 -0.87 7.30
CA ILE A 78 2.72 -0.34 8.34
C ILE A 78 3.02 -1.43 9.36
N ASP A 79 4.29 -1.62 9.63
CA ASP A 79 4.77 -2.46 10.71
C ASP A 79 4.46 -1.80 12.07
N ASN A 80 3.74 -2.54 12.91
CA ASN A 80 3.44 -2.15 14.30
C ASN A 80 4.16 -3.09 15.28
N SER A 81 5.43 -3.39 15.00
CA SER A 81 6.30 -4.18 15.86
C SER A 81 6.87 -3.35 17.03
N GLY A 82 7.43 -4.06 18.00
CA GLY A 82 8.06 -3.43 19.17
C GLY A 82 9.30 -2.60 18.83
N SER A 83 10.04 -2.96 17.79
CA SER A 83 11.19 -2.22 17.27
C SER A 83 10.81 -0.85 16.73
N MET A 84 9.60 -0.73 16.16
CA MET A 84 9.05 0.54 15.70
C MET A 84 8.73 1.54 16.82
N ARG A 85 8.83 1.15 18.08
CA ARG A 85 8.47 2.00 19.22
C ARG A 85 9.24 3.32 19.24
N GLY A 86 8.55 4.41 19.53
CA GLY A 86 9.12 5.76 19.65
C GLY A 86 9.17 6.51 18.33
N LYS A 87 10.37 6.92 17.90
CA LYS A 87 10.53 7.71 16.67
C LYS A 87 10.08 7.00 15.37
N PRO A 88 10.41 5.73 15.12
CA PRO A 88 10.05 5.07 13.87
C PRO A 88 8.55 5.06 13.61
N ILE A 89 7.72 4.65 14.56
CA ILE A 89 6.27 4.62 14.40
C ILE A 89 5.67 6.02 14.25
N SER A 90 6.24 7.02 14.91
CA SER A 90 5.81 8.42 14.76
C SER A 90 6.09 8.92 13.34
N VAL A 91 7.26 8.63 12.79
CA VAL A 91 7.62 8.97 11.41
C VAL A 91 6.71 8.22 10.42
N ALA A 92 6.49 6.92 10.63
CA ALA A 92 5.58 6.14 9.80
C ALA A 92 4.16 6.72 9.78
N ALA A 93 3.62 7.09 10.95
CA ALA A 93 2.30 7.68 11.08
C ALA A 93 2.20 9.06 10.39
N ILE A 94 3.24 9.89 10.52
CA ILE A 94 3.33 11.19 9.83
C ILE A 94 3.38 10.99 8.31
N CYS A 95 4.23 10.08 7.82
CA CYS A 95 4.34 9.76 6.40
C CYS A 95 3.01 9.25 5.83
N ALA A 96 2.35 8.33 6.53
CA ALA A 96 1.06 7.79 6.12
C ALA A 96 -0.02 8.89 6.06
N ASP A 97 -0.06 9.79 7.04
CA ASP A 97 -1.00 10.91 7.07
C ASP A 97 -0.76 11.88 5.89
N ILE A 98 0.50 12.23 5.64
CA ILE A 98 0.89 13.09 4.51
C ILE A 98 0.54 12.45 3.17
N LEU A 99 0.94 11.19 2.98
CA LEU A 99 0.67 10.45 1.74
C LEU A 99 -0.83 10.31 1.50
N SER A 100 -1.60 9.97 2.53
CA SER A 100 -3.06 9.84 2.39
C SER A 100 -3.71 11.14 1.95
N ARG A 101 -3.37 12.27 2.60
CA ARG A 101 -3.88 13.61 2.20
C ARG A 101 -3.49 13.98 0.78
N THR A 102 -2.23 13.72 0.43
CA THR A 102 -1.68 14.10 -0.87
C THR A 102 -2.30 13.29 -2.00
N LEU A 103 -2.38 11.97 -1.83
CA LEU A 103 -2.91 11.06 -2.83
C LEU A 103 -4.43 11.24 -3.02
N GLU A 104 -5.19 11.44 -1.93
CA GLU A 104 -6.62 11.73 -2.06
C GLU A 104 -6.91 13.03 -2.83
N ARG A 105 -6.08 14.06 -2.65
CA ARG A 105 -6.18 15.29 -3.47
C ARG A 105 -5.93 15.04 -4.95
N CYS A 106 -5.16 14.00 -5.27
CA CYS A 106 -4.91 13.54 -6.63
C CYS A 106 -5.95 12.52 -7.12
N MET A 107 -7.06 12.34 -6.41
CA MET A 107 -8.14 11.39 -6.73
C MET A 107 -7.69 9.92 -6.71
N VAL A 108 -6.60 9.60 -6.03
CA VAL A 108 -6.11 8.23 -5.82
C VAL A 108 -6.73 7.67 -4.54
N LYS A 109 -7.24 6.46 -4.59
CA LYS A 109 -7.75 5.76 -3.41
C LYS A 109 -6.59 5.31 -2.54
N VAL A 110 -6.69 5.57 -1.24
CA VAL A 110 -5.64 5.21 -0.28
C VAL A 110 -6.21 4.34 0.83
N GLU A 111 -5.57 3.23 1.08
CA GLU A 111 -5.83 2.34 2.19
C GLU A 111 -4.64 2.32 3.14
N ILE A 112 -4.87 2.35 4.46
CA ILE A 112 -3.81 2.28 5.46
C ILE A 112 -4.08 1.09 6.37
N LEU A 113 -3.15 0.15 6.35
CA LEU A 113 -3.19 -1.10 7.08
C LEU A 113 -2.03 -1.15 8.07
N GLY A 114 -2.20 -1.89 9.13
CA GLY A 114 -1.13 -2.20 10.07
C GLY A 114 -1.10 -3.67 10.41
N PHE A 115 0.06 -4.16 10.79
CA PHE A 115 0.21 -5.55 11.22
C PHE A 115 1.12 -5.68 12.42
N THR A 116 0.79 -6.63 13.28
CA THR A 116 1.56 -7.05 14.46
C THR A 116 1.04 -8.40 14.93
N THR A 117 1.52 -8.89 16.06
CA THR A 117 0.96 -10.07 16.73
C THR A 117 0.00 -9.69 17.86
N LYS A 118 -0.83 -10.63 18.32
CA LYS A 118 -1.73 -10.42 19.48
C LYS A 118 -0.98 -10.48 20.78
N HIS A 119 0.02 -11.32 20.86
CA HIS A 119 0.76 -11.63 22.08
C HIS A 119 2.26 -11.48 21.87
N TRP A 120 2.99 -11.24 22.96
CA TRP A 120 4.40 -11.48 23.02
C TRP A 120 4.62 -12.99 23.23
N LYS A 121 5.54 -13.60 22.52
CA LYS A 121 5.97 -15.00 22.71
C LYS A 121 4.85 -16.05 22.58
N GLY A 122 3.98 -15.91 21.59
CA GLY A 122 2.98 -16.91 21.24
C GLY A 122 1.54 -16.50 21.54
N GLY A 123 0.64 -17.48 21.51
CA GLY A 123 -0.79 -17.30 21.69
C GLY A 123 -1.52 -18.62 21.55
N SER A 124 -2.78 -18.60 21.09
CA SER A 124 -3.58 -19.81 20.93
C SER A 124 -2.95 -20.83 19.98
N SER A 125 -2.20 -20.37 18.98
CA SER A 125 -1.44 -21.23 18.07
C SER A 125 -0.36 -22.03 18.81
N ARG A 126 0.38 -21.40 19.72
CA ARG A 126 1.39 -22.04 20.55
C ARG A 126 0.78 -23.02 21.54
N GLU A 127 -0.35 -22.67 22.17
CA GLU A 127 -1.06 -23.56 23.09
C GLU A 127 -1.53 -24.85 22.38
N LYS A 128 -2.07 -24.73 21.17
CA LYS A 128 -2.44 -25.88 20.34
C LYS A 128 -1.24 -26.78 20.02
N TRP A 129 -0.11 -26.16 19.66
CA TRP A 129 1.12 -26.89 19.40
C TRP A 129 1.62 -27.66 20.62
N MET A 130 1.55 -27.04 21.81
CA MET A 130 1.92 -27.72 23.07
C MET A 130 1.01 -28.91 23.37
N LYS A 131 -0.30 -28.78 23.13
CA LYS A 131 -1.30 -29.86 23.31
C LYS A 131 -1.11 -31.02 22.31
N ASN A 132 -0.59 -30.73 21.13
CA ASN A 132 -0.37 -31.70 20.06
C ASN A 132 1.03 -32.33 20.10
N ASN A 133 1.61 -32.54 21.28
CA ASN A 133 2.91 -33.20 21.48
C ASN A 133 4.08 -32.51 20.75
N LYS A 134 4.01 -31.21 20.52
CA LYS A 134 5.10 -30.35 19.99
C LYS A 134 5.72 -30.91 18.69
N PRO A 135 4.97 -31.07 17.61
CA PRO A 135 5.54 -31.54 16.36
C PRO A 135 6.72 -30.67 15.89
N VAL A 136 7.68 -31.27 15.20
CA VAL A 136 8.88 -30.61 14.70
C VAL A 136 8.48 -29.68 13.55
N LEU A 137 9.11 -28.49 13.47
CA LEU A 137 8.86 -27.46 12.42
C LEU A 137 7.37 -27.09 12.29
N PRO A 138 6.75 -26.60 13.34
CA PRO A 138 5.29 -26.35 13.35
C PRO A 138 4.87 -25.16 12.45
N GLY A 139 5.81 -24.35 11.98
CA GLY A 139 5.51 -23.09 11.33
C GLY A 139 5.21 -21.97 12.32
N ARG A 140 4.30 -21.06 11.97
CA ARG A 140 3.95 -19.92 12.83
C ARG A 140 3.26 -20.36 14.13
N LEU A 141 3.76 -19.84 15.25
CA LEU A 141 3.25 -20.13 16.60
C LEU A 141 2.68 -18.90 17.33
N ASN A 142 2.46 -17.80 16.66
CA ASN A 142 1.85 -16.61 17.25
C ASN A 142 0.53 -16.26 16.53
N ASP A 143 -0.37 -15.60 17.24
CA ASP A 143 -1.64 -15.13 16.68
C ASP A 143 -1.44 -13.77 16.02
N LEU A 144 -1.90 -13.62 14.78
CA LEU A 144 -1.78 -12.38 14.02
C LEU A 144 -2.81 -11.34 14.46
N ARG A 145 -2.42 -10.08 14.37
CA ARG A 145 -3.30 -8.92 14.48
C ARG A 145 -3.10 -8.02 13.28
N HIS A 146 -4.08 -8.01 12.41
CA HIS A 146 -4.16 -7.13 11.25
C HIS A 146 -5.12 -5.99 11.55
N ILE A 147 -4.71 -4.75 11.27
CA ILE A 147 -5.43 -3.53 11.66
C ILE A 147 -5.74 -2.74 10.40
N ILE A 148 -6.96 -2.24 10.30
CA ILE A 148 -7.37 -1.32 9.25
C ILE A 148 -7.52 0.06 9.88
N TYR A 149 -6.56 0.94 9.64
CA TYR A 149 -6.61 2.32 10.10
C TYR A 149 -7.49 3.17 9.20
N LYS A 150 -7.42 2.93 7.90
CA LYS A 150 -8.23 3.59 6.88
C LYS A 150 -8.53 2.61 5.75
N SER A 151 -9.80 2.43 5.42
CA SER A 151 -10.19 1.67 4.24
C SER A 151 -10.09 2.54 2.98
N ALA A 152 -9.99 1.91 1.82
CA ALA A 152 -9.85 2.59 0.53
C ALA A 152 -11.02 3.55 0.21
N ASP A 153 -12.22 3.19 0.65
CA ASP A 153 -13.45 3.95 0.36
C ASP A 153 -13.77 5.02 1.43
N THR A 154 -13.05 5.02 2.55
CA THR A 154 -13.21 6.01 3.61
C THR A 154 -12.33 7.22 3.33
N GLN A 155 -12.89 8.42 3.42
CA GLN A 155 -12.11 9.65 3.27
C GLN A 155 -11.15 9.85 4.45
N TRP A 156 -9.99 10.46 4.18
CA TRP A 156 -8.99 10.75 5.21
C TRP A 156 -9.56 11.53 6.40
N ARG A 157 -10.45 12.51 6.15
CA ARG A 157 -11.06 13.32 7.21
C ARG A 157 -11.80 12.49 8.25
N GLN A 158 -12.44 11.40 7.84
CA GLN A 158 -13.16 10.48 8.73
C GLN A 158 -12.20 9.56 9.48
N ALA A 159 -11.12 9.11 8.82
CA ALA A 159 -10.17 8.18 9.38
C ALA A 159 -9.00 8.83 10.14
N LYS A 160 -8.86 10.16 10.11
CA LYS A 160 -7.71 10.86 10.69
C LYS A 160 -7.42 10.54 12.16
N ASN A 161 -8.47 10.31 12.94
CA ASN A 161 -8.31 9.99 14.37
C ASN A 161 -7.73 8.58 14.57
N ASN A 162 -7.99 7.66 13.65
CA ASN A 162 -7.46 6.30 13.71
C ASN A 162 -5.94 6.28 13.55
N MET A 163 -5.36 7.26 12.83
CA MET A 163 -3.90 7.39 12.71
C MET A 163 -3.22 7.56 14.08
N GLY A 164 -3.89 8.22 15.03
CA GLY A 164 -3.39 8.36 16.40
C GLY A 164 -3.28 7.04 17.15
N LEU A 165 -4.05 6.02 16.78
CA LEU A 165 -3.99 4.70 17.39
C LEU A 165 -2.66 3.98 17.12
N MET A 166 -1.97 4.31 16.03
CA MET A 166 -0.63 3.75 15.74
C MET A 166 0.36 4.02 16.86
N LEU A 167 0.21 5.14 17.57
CA LEU A 167 1.10 5.55 18.67
C LEU A 167 0.75 4.91 20.01
N LYS A 168 -0.29 4.06 20.06
CA LYS A 168 -0.68 3.39 21.29
C LYS A 168 0.32 2.27 21.61
N GLU A 169 1.11 2.45 22.66
CA GLU A 169 2.20 1.54 23.06
C GLU A 169 1.77 0.09 23.23
N GLY A 170 0.61 -0.17 23.83
CA GLY A 170 0.10 -1.53 24.03
C GLY A 170 -0.28 -2.28 22.74
N LEU A 171 -0.22 -1.62 21.58
CA LEU A 171 -0.48 -2.21 20.30
C LEU A 171 0.77 -2.88 19.70
N LEU A 172 1.94 -2.31 19.94
CA LEU A 172 3.20 -2.72 19.35
C LEU A 172 3.70 -4.03 19.99
N LYS A 173 3.92 -5.05 19.16
CA LYS A 173 4.39 -6.39 19.57
C LYS A 173 5.40 -6.96 18.57
N GLU A 174 5.29 -8.23 18.23
CA GLU A 174 6.16 -8.90 17.27
C GLU A 174 5.60 -8.77 15.84
N ASN A 175 6.39 -9.05 14.81
CA ASN A 175 6.01 -8.90 13.41
C ASN A 175 6.22 -10.17 12.58
N ILE A 176 5.25 -10.48 11.73
CA ILE A 176 5.27 -11.59 10.77
C ILE A 176 4.87 -11.05 9.40
N ASP A 177 5.86 -10.52 8.69
CA ASP A 177 5.68 -9.71 7.49
C ASP A 177 5.13 -10.49 6.31
N GLY A 178 5.59 -11.74 6.11
CA GLY A 178 5.16 -12.54 4.97
C GLY A 178 3.65 -12.82 4.94
N GLU A 179 3.04 -13.10 6.11
CA GLU A 179 1.59 -13.31 6.19
C GLU A 179 0.82 -12.00 6.12
N ALA A 180 1.38 -10.91 6.64
CA ALA A 180 0.81 -9.56 6.52
C ALA A 180 0.76 -9.10 5.06
N LEU A 181 1.82 -9.35 4.28
CA LEU A 181 1.84 -9.09 2.84
C LEU A 181 0.77 -9.89 2.09
N LYS A 182 0.63 -11.18 2.39
CA LYS A 182 -0.42 -12.02 1.79
C LYS A 182 -1.82 -11.51 2.11
N TRP A 183 -2.04 -11.05 3.34
CA TRP A 183 -3.32 -10.48 3.74
C TRP A 183 -3.62 -9.17 2.97
N ALA A 184 -2.66 -8.26 2.91
CA ALA A 184 -2.80 -7.00 2.16
C ALA A 184 -3.04 -7.28 0.67
N PHE A 185 -2.26 -8.19 0.08
CA PHE A 185 -2.43 -8.63 -1.30
C PHE A 185 -3.83 -9.17 -1.58
N ASN A 186 -4.33 -10.11 -0.76
CA ASN A 186 -5.66 -10.69 -0.93
C ASN A 186 -6.77 -9.64 -0.82
N LYS A 187 -6.57 -8.62 0.00
CA LYS A 187 -7.49 -7.49 0.15
C LYS A 187 -7.50 -6.61 -1.10
N MET A 188 -6.33 -6.28 -1.62
CA MET A 188 -6.17 -5.49 -2.84
C MET A 188 -6.66 -6.23 -4.09
N ASN A 189 -6.45 -7.55 -4.15
CA ASN A 189 -6.84 -8.35 -5.32
C ASN A 189 -8.37 -8.36 -5.54
N LYS A 190 -9.15 -8.23 -4.47
CA LYS A 190 -10.63 -8.13 -4.53
C LYS A 190 -11.13 -6.78 -5.05
N ARG A 191 -10.26 -5.81 -5.20
CA ARG A 191 -10.59 -4.46 -5.64
C ARG A 191 -10.60 -4.37 -7.17
N LYS A 192 -11.40 -3.43 -7.69
CA LYS A 192 -11.62 -3.26 -9.15
C LYS A 192 -10.65 -2.29 -9.81
N GLU A 193 -9.85 -1.57 -9.00
CA GLU A 193 -8.90 -0.60 -9.50
C GLU A 193 -7.85 -1.26 -10.41
N ASP A 194 -7.54 -0.63 -11.55
CA ASP A 194 -6.62 -1.17 -12.56
C ASP A 194 -5.17 -1.15 -12.08
N ARG A 195 -4.75 -0.04 -11.47
CA ARG A 195 -3.41 0.09 -10.93
C ARG A 195 -3.43 -0.08 -9.41
N LYS A 196 -2.60 -0.97 -8.91
CA LYS A 196 -2.51 -1.28 -7.49
C LYS A 196 -1.06 -1.20 -7.03
N ILE A 197 -0.81 -0.39 -6.01
CA ILE A 197 0.52 -0.19 -5.42
C ILE A 197 0.45 -0.58 -3.96
N LEU A 198 1.25 -1.56 -3.56
CA LEU A 198 1.43 -1.97 -2.17
C LEU A 198 2.73 -1.38 -1.64
N MET A 199 2.62 -0.44 -0.71
CA MET A 199 3.74 0.22 -0.05
C MET A 199 3.90 -0.34 1.36
N VAL A 200 5.04 -0.92 1.66
CA VAL A 200 5.37 -1.46 2.98
C VAL A 200 6.29 -0.49 3.71
N ILE A 201 5.97 -0.20 4.96
CA ILE A 201 6.81 0.61 5.85
C ILE A 201 7.19 -0.26 7.04
N SER A 202 8.47 -0.62 7.13
CA SER A 202 9.02 -1.47 8.18
C SER A 202 10.41 -0.96 8.60
N ASP A 203 10.87 -1.36 9.77
CA ASP A 203 12.22 -1.03 10.28
C ASP A 203 13.21 -2.16 10.13
N GLY A 204 12.85 -3.30 9.51
CA GLY A 204 13.82 -4.35 9.27
C GLY A 204 13.30 -5.77 9.13
N ALA A 205 13.91 -6.69 9.87
CA ALA A 205 13.64 -8.11 9.76
C ALA A 205 12.34 -8.52 10.46
N PRO A 206 11.63 -9.54 9.93
CA PRO A 206 10.53 -10.16 10.65
C PRO A 206 11.03 -10.90 11.88
N VAL A 207 10.46 -10.62 13.05
CA VAL A 207 10.85 -11.22 14.33
C VAL A 207 9.61 -11.68 15.10
N ASP A 208 9.59 -12.97 15.40
CA ASP A 208 8.64 -13.60 16.32
C ASP A 208 9.35 -14.69 17.11
N ASP A 209 9.62 -14.43 18.39
CA ASP A 209 10.38 -15.34 19.26
C ASP A 209 9.79 -16.75 19.31
N SER A 210 8.47 -16.85 19.36
CA SER A 210 7.77 -18.14 19.44
C SER A 210 7.98 -19.00 18.20
N THR A 211 7.96 -18.37 17.04
CA THR A 211 8.16 -19.06 15.75
C THR A 211 9.63 -19.37 15.51
N LEU A 212 10.54 -18.43 15.79
CA LEU A 212 11.97 -18.61 15.57
C LEU A 212 12.61 -19.64 16.51
N SER A 213 12.09 -19.77 17.77
CA SER A 213 12.61 -20.75 18.73
C SER A 213 12.31 -22.21 18.36
N THR A 214 11.35 -22.48 17.46
CA THR A 214 10.86 -23.81 17.12
C THR A 214 11.04 -24.20 15.66
N ASN A 215 11.38 -23.25 14.82
CA ASN A 215 11.70 -23.43 13.42
C ASN A 215 13.18 -23.08 13.14
N THR A 216 13.57 -23.10 11.89
CA THR A 216 14.88 -22.61 11.48
C THR A 216 14.98 -21.09 11.70
N SER A 217 16.18 -20.59 12.03
CA SER A 217 16.42 -19.17 12.30
C SER A 217 16.05 -18.24 11.13
N ASP A 218 16.07 -18.75 9.92
CA ASP A 218 15.75 -18.04 8.68
C ASP A 218 14.30 -18.22 8.19
N TYR A 219 13.45 -18.92 8.97
CA TYR A 219 12.08 -19.28 8.58
C TYR A 219 11.25 -18.06 8.15
N LEU A 220 11.20 -17.02 8.97
CA LEU A 220 10.41 -15.82 8.70
C LEU A 220 10.97 -15.01 7.53
N GLU A 221 12.31 -14.89 7.45
CA GLU A 221 12.98 -14.22 6.34
C GLU A 221 12.73 -14.94 5.00
N THR A 222 12.88 -16.27 5.01
CA THR A 222 12.63 -17.10 3.84
C THR A 222 11.16 -17.01 3.40
N ASN A 223 10.22 -17.00 4.35
CA ASN A 223 8.79 -16.83 4.07
C ASN A 223 8.50 -15.47 3.44
N LEU A 224 9.10 -14.40 3.98
CA LEU A 224 8.97 -13.05 3.43
C LEU A 224 9.48 -12.98 1.98
N LYS A 225 10.71 -13.42 1.73
CA LYS A 225 11.31 -13.44 0.38
C LYS A 225 10.48 -14.26 -0.63
N LYS A 226 9.98 -15.41 -0.23
CA LYS A 226 9.09 -16.22 -1.07
C LYS A 226 7.79 -15.49 -1.39
N THR A 227 7.23 -14.77 -0.41
CA THR A 227 5.98 -14.02 -0.59
C THR A 227 6.18 -12.82 -1.51
N VAL A 228 7.28 -12.07 -1.35
CA VAL A 228 7.64 -10.96 -2.24
C VAL A 228 7.76 -11.45 -3.68
N LYS A 229 8.58 -12.46 -3.94
CA LYS A 229 8.76 -13.06 -5.28
C LYS A 229 7.44 -13.57 -5.87
N TRP A 230 6.57 -14.13 -5.03
CA TRP A 230 5.27 -14.61 -5.48
C TRP A 230 4.36 -13.47 -5.91
N ILE A 231 4.32 -12.35 -5.15
CA ILE A 231 3.55 -11.15 -5.51
C ILE A 231 4.06 -10.56 -6.82
N GLU A 232 5.37 -10.36 -6.95
CA GLU A 232 5.99 -9.77 -8.14
C GLU A 232 5.81 -10.62 -9.40
N SER A 233 5.89 -11.96 -9.26
CA SER A 233 5.82 -12.87 -10.42
C SER A 233 4.39 -13.17 -10.89
N LYS A 234 3.39 -13.09 -10.01
CA LYS A 234 2.02 -13.55 -10.31
C LYS A 234 0.98 -12.45 -10.31
N SER A 235 1.36 -11.20 -10.10
CA SER A 235 0.39 -10.11 -10.06
C SER A 235 0.90 -8.83 -10.72
N ASN A 236 -0.05 -7.97 -11.09
CA ASN A 236 0.23 -6.61 -11.58
C ASN A 236 0.33 -5.59 -10.43
N ILE A 237 0.50 -6.04 -9.18
CA ILE A 237 0.63 -5.17 -8.03
C ILE A 237 2.08 -4.70 -7.93
N GLU A 238 2.28 -3.40 -7.99
CA GLU A 238 3.59 -2.80 -7.77
C GLU A 238 3.92 -2.84 -6.27
N LEU A 239 5.01 -3.52 -5.89
CA LEU A 239 5.46 -3.59 -4.50
C LEU A 239 6.57 -2.57 -4.27
N LEU A 240 6.42 -1.73 -3.24
CA LEU A 240 7.40 -0.75 -2.81
C LEU A 240 7.67 -0.94 -1.32
N ALA A 241 8.94 -0.90 -0.91
CA ALA A 241 9.31 -0.96 0.50
C ALA A 241 10.07 0.30 0.92
N ILE A 242 9.73 0.80 2.10
CA ILE A 242 10.38 1.95 2.75
C ILE A 242 10.90 1.51 4.10
N GLY A 243 12.23 1.50 4.23
CA GLY A 243 12.90 1.23 5.50
C GLY A 243 12.97 2.48 6.38
N ILE A 244 12.68 2.33 7.66
CA ILE A 244 12.86 3.39 8.65
C ILE A 244 14.01 3.00 9.59
N GLY A 245 15.15 3.65 9.42
CA GLY A 245 16.34 3.42 10.26
C GLY A 245 17.21 2.23 9.85
N HIS A 246 16.69 1.29 9.09
CA HIS A 246 17.42 0.13 8.56
C HIS A 246 17.19 -0.06 7.07
N ASP A 247 18.13 -0.73 6.41
CA ASP A 247 18.02 -1.08 5.00
C ASP A 247 17.13 -2.31 4.83
N VAL A 248 16.04 -2.16 4.12
CA VAL A 248 15.06 -3.23 3.81
C VAL A 248 15.27 -3.85 2.43
N THR A 249 16.23 -3.37 1.63
CA THR A 249 16.54 -3.89 0.28
C THR A 249 16.87 -5.36 0.28
N ARG A 250 17.44 -5.87 1.38
CA ARG A 250 17.73 -7.30 1.57
C ARG A 250 16.50 -8.20 1.45
N TYR A 251 15.32 -7.68 1.73
CA TYR A 251 14.07 -8.46 1.79
C TYR A 251 13.15 -8.19 0.61
N TYR A 252 13.23 -7.00 0.01
CA TYR A 252 12.31 -6.48 -1.01
C TYR A 252 13.04 -6.12 -2.32
N ASN A 253 13.85 -7.05 -2.79
CA ASN A 253 14.55 -6.96 -4.09
C ASN A 253 13.90 -7.87 -5.10
#